data_b49d12e91698de81356f9ac3e1198ed3
#
_entry.id   b49d12e91698de81356f9ac3e1198ed3
#
_cell.length_a   1.000
_cell.length_b   1.000
_cell.length_c   1.000
_cell.angle_alpha   90.00
_cell.angle_beta   90.00
_cell.angle_gamma   90.00
#
_symmetry.space_group_name_H-M   'P 1'
#
loop_
_entity.id
_entity.type
_entity.pdbx_description
1 polymer ?
#
loop_
_entity_poly.entity_id
_entity_poly.type
_entity_poly.pdbx_seq_one_letter_code
_entity_poly.pdbx_strand_id
1 'polypeptide(L)'
;MLNSLFAPIEINGLRLKNRIISTAHAPAYGDNGMPCERYQRYHEEKARGGLAMTMFGGSSPISTDSPASFGQLDLSRDAVVPHFQKFSDRIHALDCALICQITHLGRRTHWQAGDWLPPVAPSPLREAAHGTFPKAIDKCDIDRILEDFSVAARRCKAGGLDGCEVMTGGQLI
;
A
#
# COMPACT_ATOMS: atom_id res chain seq x y z
N MET A 1 -1.41 -28.60 19.67
CA MET A 1 -0.93 -27.99 18.40
C MET A 1 -1.57 -26.63 18.07
N LEU A 2 -2.80 -26.34 18.47
CA LEU A 2 -3.43 -25.01 18.27
C LEU A 2 -2.80 -23.88 19.14
N ASN A 3 -2.12 -24.22 20.22
CA ASN A 3 -1.51 -23.23 21.10
C ASN A 3 -0.42 -22.36 20.44
N SER A 4 0.27 -22.86 19.41
CA SER A 4 1.31 -22.09 18.72
C SER A 4 0.72 -20.98 17.83
N LEU A 5 -0.48 -21.17 17.27
CA LEU A 5 -1.14 -20.17 16.43
C LEU A 5 -1.54 -18.92 17.25
N PHE A 6 -1.95 -19.14 18.49
CA PHE A 6 -2.39 -18.06 19.39
C PHE A 6 -1.26 -17.55 20.30
N ALA A 7 -0.07 -18.15 20.22
CA ALA A 7 1.09 -17.64 20.94
C ALA A 7 1.61 -16.33 20.31
N PRO A 8 2.01 -15.35 21.13
CA PRO A 8 2.58 -14.12 20.62
C PRO A 8 3.88 -14.39 19.83
N ILE A 9 4.19 -13.46 18.94
CA ILE A 9 5.45 -13.45 18.18
C ILE A 9 5.97 -12.03 18.11
N GLU A 10 7.28 -11.88 18.07
CA GLU A 10 7.94 -10.60 17.84
C GLU A 10 8.60 -10.57 16.47
N ILE A 11 8.39 -9.50 15.72
CA ILE A 11 8.98 -9.27 14.40
C ILE A 11 9.62 -7.88 14.42
N ASN A 12 10.95 -7.83 14.39
CA ASN A 12 11.73 -6.59 14.39
C ASN A 12 11.27 -5.58 15.48
N GLY A 13 11.07 -6.06 16.71
CA GLY A 13 10.60 -5.24 17.84
C GLY A 13 9.09 -5.01 17.90
N LEU A 14 8.35 -5.38 16.89
CA LEU A 14 6.88 -5.32 16.87
C LEU A 14 6.32 -6.61 17.48
N ARG A 15 5.66 -6.49 18.64
CA ARG A 15 5.00 -7.62 19.29
C ARG A 15 3.59 -7.80 18.74
N LEU A 16 3.33 -8.97 18.18
CA LEU A 16 2.01 -9.43 17.72
C LEU A 16 1.39 -10.36 18.76
N LYS A 17 0.12 -10.16 19.11
CA LYS A 17 -0.59 -10.95 20.13
C LYS A 17 -0.82 -12.42 19.74
N ASN A 18 -0.78 -12.74 18.46
CA ASN A 18 -0.88 -14.09 17.91
C ASN A 18 -0.24 -14.13 16.50
N ARG A 19 -0.34 -15.24 15.79
CA ARG A 19 0.27 -15.44 14.46
C ARG A 19 -0.73 -15.38 13.30
N ILE A 20 -1.90 -14.78 13.54
CA ILE A 20 -2.95 -14.64 12.52
C ILE A 20 -2.87 -13.23 11.94
N ILE A 21 -2.64 -13.16 10.63
CA ILE A 21 -2.56 -11.90 9.89
C ILE A 21 -3.51 -11.91 8.70
N SER A 22 -3.98 -10.73 8.31
CA SER A 22 -4.66 -10.53 7.03
C SER A 22 -3.66 -9.91 6.05
N THR A 23 -3.40 -10.59 4.95
CA THR A 23 -2.54 -10.05 3.87
C THR A 23 -3.22 -8.91 3.13
N ALA A 24 -2.42 -8.12 2.41
CA ALA A 24 -2.90 -6.97 1.66
C ALA A 24 -3.79 -7.38 0.49
N HIS A 25 -4.84 -6.60 0.26
CA HIS A 25 -5.69 -6.69 -0.92
C HIS A 25 -6.35 -5.32 -1.15
N ALA A 26 -6.85 -5.08 -2.36
CA ALA A 26 -7.51 -3.85 -2.74
C ALA A 26 -9.03 -4.05 -2.70
N PRO A 27 -9.73 -3.61 -1.63
CA PRO A 27 -11.18 -3.73 -1.55
C PRO A 27 -11.93 -2.70 -2.40
N ALA A 28 -11.21 -1.81 -3.08
CA ALA A 28 -11.76 -0.73 -3.91
C ALA A 28 -12.67 0.26 -3.13
N TYR A 29 -12.36 0.52 -1.87
CA TYR A 29 -13.11 1.42 -1.01
C TYR A 29 -12.41 2.76 -0.77
N GLY A 30 -11.31 3.04 -1.48
CA GLY A 30 -10.65 4.34 -1.46
C GLY A 30 -11.54 5.41 -2.09
N ASP A 31 -11.56 6.59 -1.51
CA ASP A 31 -12.21 7.77 -2.05
C ASP A 31 -11.15 8.84 -2.31
N ASN A 32 -11.02 9.27 -3.57
CA ASN A 32 -9.94 10.15 -4.02
C ASN A 32 -8.53 9.70 -3.58
N GLY A 33 -8.30 8.38 -3.55
CA GLY A 33 -7.07 7.78 -3.09
C GLY A 33 -6.86 7.76 -1.57
N MET A 34 -7.88 8.12 -0.77
CA MET A 34 -7.80 8.15 0.68
C MET A 34 -8.56 6.97 1.30
N PRO A 35 -8.07 6.41 2.44
CA PRO A 35 -8.80 5.40 3.20
C PRO A 35 -9.92 6.07 4.00
N CYS A 36 -11.08 6.21 3.35
CA CYS A 36 -12.28 6.78 3.96
C CYS A 36 -12.86 5.88 5.07
N GLU A 37 -13.95 6.32 5.69
CA GLU A 37 -14.59 5.62 6.81
C GLU A 37 -14.91 4.14 6.49
N ARG A 38 -15.46 3.85 5.31
CA ARG A 38 -15.78 2.49 4.88
C ARG A 38 -14.54 1.60 4.79
N TYR A 39 -13.44 2.16 4.27
CA TYR A 39 -12.15 1.45 4.16
C TYR A 39 -11.60 1.09 5.54
N GLN A 40 -11.58 2.07 6.46
CA GLN A 40 -11.09 1.89 7.82
C GLN A 40 -11.93 0.87 8.60
N ARG A 41 -13.27 0.98 8.54
CA ARG A 41 -14.18 0.05 9.20
C ARG A 41 -14.03 -1.39 8.72
N TYR A 42 -13.78 -1.60 7.44
CA TYR A 42 -13.54 -2.93 6.92
C TYR A 42 -12.35 -3.63 7.60
N HIS A 43 -11.26 -2.91 7.85
CA HIS A 43 -10.11 -3.46 8.56
C HIS A 43 -10.32 -3.49 10.09
N GLU A 44 -11.08 -2.55 10.62
CA GLU A 44 -11.47 -2.54 12.04
C GLU A 44 -12.28 -3.79 12.41
N GLU A 45 -13.22 -4.22 11.57
CA GLU A 45 -13.97 -5.46 11.79
C GLU A 45 -13.07 -6.71 11.76
N LYS A 46 -12.07 -6.74 10.91
CA LYS A 46 -11.07 -7.82 10.92
C LYS A 46 -10.26 -7.83 12.23
N ALA A 47 -9.82 -6.65 12.69
CA ALA A 47 -9.09 -6.52 13.95
C ALA A 47 -9.95 -6.95 15.15
N ARG A 48 -11.24 -6.60 15.16
CA ARG A 48 -12.23 -7.08 16.16
C ARG A 48 -12.36 -8.60 16.15
N GLY A 49 -12.21 -9.23 14.99
CA GLY A 49 -12.18 -10.69 14.84
C GLY A 49 -10.93 -11.36 15.43
N GLY A 50 -10.00 -10.61 16.01
CA GLY A 50 -8.86 -11.14 16.75
C GLY A 50 -7.56 -11.23 15.96
N LEU A 51 -7.44 -10.64 14.79
CA LEU A 51 -6.16 -10.56 14.07
C LEU A 51 -5.09 -9.84 14.89
N ALA A 52 -3.86 -10.30 14.80
CA ALA A 52 -2.72 -9.60 15.38
C ALA A 52 -2.17 -8.51 14.45
N MET A 53 -2.37 -8.65 13.13
CA MET A 53 -1.94 -7.66 12.15
C MET A 53 -2.88 -7.67 10.94
N THR A 54 -3.26 -6.51 10.49
CA THR A 54 -3.96 -6.34 9.20
C THR A 54 -3.09 -5.54 8.23
N MET A 55 -2.91 -6.09 7.04
CA MET A 55 -2.26 -5.40 5.95
C MET A 55 -3.32 -4.80 5.03
N PHE A 56 -3.14 -3.55 4.64
CA PHE A 56 -4.05 -2.84 3.77
C PHE A 56 -3.30 -2.26 2.55
N GLY A 57 -4.00 -1.58 1.70
CA GLY A 57 -3.44 -0.93 0.52
C GLY A 57 -3.66 -1.75 -0.74
N GLY A 58 -3.21 -3.00 -0.77
CA GLY A 58 -3.35 -3.86 -1.94
C GLY A 58 -2.86 -3.17 -3.22
N SER A 59 -1.54 -3.02 -3.37
CA SER A 59 -0.91 -2.29 -4.48
C SER A 59 -1.21 -0.78 -4.45
N SER A 60 -1.00 -0.10 -3.31
CA SER A 60 -1.15 1.36 -3.23
C SER A 60 -0.03 2.08 -3.97
N PRO A 61 -0.32 2.87 -5.01
CA PRO A 61 0.67 3.62 -5.77
C PRO A 61 1.38 4.69 -4.94
N ILE A 62 2.67 4.85 -5.21
CA ILE A 62 3.55 5.79 -4.50
C ILE A 62 3.95 7.00 -5.32
N SER A 63 3.70 6.98 -6.63
CA SER A 63 4.22 7.95 -7.59
C SER A 63 3.13 8.48 -8.51
N THR A 64 3.28 9.70 -9.00
CA THR A 64 2.31 10.37 -9.90
C THR A 64 2.28 9.73 -11.30
N ASP A 65 3.36 9.12 -11.76
CA ASP A 65 3.40 8.36 -13.01
C ASP A 65 2.87 6.92 -12.87
N SER A 66 2.38 6.60 -11.68
CA SER A 66 1.74 5.34 -11.34
C SER A 66 0.38 5.60 -10.65
N PRO A 67 -0.58 6.25 -11.33
CA PRO A 67 -1.80 6.71 -10.70
C PRO A 67 -2.66 5.57 -10.17
N ALA A 68 -3.31 5.82 -9.03
CA ALA A 68 -4.29 4.93 -8.45
C ALA A 68 -5.51 4.74 -9.38
N SER A 69 -6.04 3.54 -9.44
CA SER A 69 -7.25 3.20 -10.19
C SER A 69 -8.26 2.47 -9.29
N PHE A 70 -9.48 2.31 -9.76
CA PHE A 70 -10.57 1.54 -9.14
C PHE A 70 -10.61 1.57 -7.59
N GLY A 71 -10.47 2.75 -6.99
CA GLY A 71 -10.56 2.90 -5.52
C GLY A 71 -9.34 2.40 -4.74
N GLN A 72 -8.18 2.30 -5.38
CA GLN A 72 -6.90 2.14 -4.68
C GLN A 72 -6.56 3.38 -3.86
N LEU A 73 -5.66 3.21 -2.89
CA LEU A 73 -5.12 4.34 -2.13
C LEU A 73 -3.97 4.98 -2.90
N ASP A 74 -3.80 6.28 -2.75
CA ASP A 74 -2.76 7.06 -3.40
C ASP A 74 -1.77 7.58 -2.34
N LEU A 75 -0.59 7.00 -2.29
CA LEU A 75 0.47 7.38 -1.39
C LEU A 75 1.47 8.38 -2.02
N SER A 76 1.19 8.89 -3.21
CA SER A 76 2.02 9.93 -3.83
C SER A 76 1.87 11.30 -3.14
N ARG A 77 0.86 11.49 -2.29
CA ARG A 77 0.48 12.77 -1.68
C ARG A 77 0.49 12.73 -0.16
N ASP A 78 0.93 13.82 0.48
CA ASP A 78 0.94 13.96 1.95
C ASP A 78 -0.48 13.99 2.56
N ALA A 79 -1.49 14.27 1.76
CA ALA A 79 -2.89 14.26 2.17
C ALA A 79 -3.34 12.93 2.81
N VAL A 80 -2.64 11.83 2.54
CA VAL A 80 -2.93 10.51 3.11
C VAL A 80 -2.58 10.43 4.61
N VAL A 81 -1.62 11.23 5.10
CA VAL A 81 -1.07 11.12 6.46
C VAL A 81 -2.14 11.28 7.57
N PRO A 82 -2.97 12.34 7.58
CA PRO A 82 -4.01 12.46 8.61
C PRO A 82 -5.06 11.33 8.56
N HIS A 83 -5.31 10.76 7.40
CA HIS A 83 -6.18 9.59 7.26
C HIS A 83 -5.53 8.34 7.86
N PHE A 84 -4.22 8.17 7.68
CA PHE A 84 -3.48 7.08 8.29
C PHE A 84 -3.41 7.20 9.80
N GLN A 85 -3.21 8.41 10.35
CA GLN A 85 -3.23 8.64 11.80
C GLN A 85 -4.56 8.18 12.42
N LYS A 86 -5.67 8.63 11.87
CA LYS A 86 -6.99 8.19 12.31
C LYS A 86 -7.19 6.68 12.18
N PHE A 87 -6.66 6.09 11.11
CA PHE A 87 -6.78 4.66 10.84
C PHE A 87 -5.93 3.83 11.81
N SER A 88 -4.68 4.22 12.04
CA SER A 88 -3.79 3.54 12.99
C SER A 88 -4.35 3.58 14.42
N ASP A 89 -4.85 4.74 14.87
CA ASP A 89 -5.48 4.86 16.19
C ASP A 89 -6.62 3.85 16.39
N ARG A 90 -7.47 3.68 15.38
CA ARG A 90 -8.59 2.72 15.42
C ARG A 90 -8.13 1.27 15.52
N ILE A 91 -7.11 0.91 14.77
CA ILE A 91 -6.61 -0.46 14.71
C ILE A 91 -5.78 -0.79 15.94
N HIS A 92 -4.95 0.15 16.40
CA HIS A 92 -4.16 -0.01 17.63
C HIS A 92 -5.03 -0.12 18.87
N ALA A 93 -6.17 0.56 18.92
CA ALA A 93 -7.16 0.42 20.01
C ALA A 93 -7.71 -1.02 20.16
N LEU A 94 -7.52 -1.88 19.16
CA LEU A 94 -7.92 -3.29 19.14
C LEU A 94 -6.72 -4.25 19.32
N ASP A 95 -5.58 -3.74 19.78
CA ASP A 95 -4.32 -4.51 19.90
C ASP A 95 -3.99 -5.28 18.60
N CYS A 96 -4.04 -4.56 17.49
CA CYS A 96 -3.76 -5.08 16.15
C CYS A 96 -2.79 -4.14 15.42
N ALA A 97 -1.74 -4.69 14.83
CA ALA A 97 -0.80 -3.92 14.03
C ALA A 97 -1.39 -3.58 12.65
N LEU A 98 -0.95 -2.44 12.09
CA LEU A 98 -1.40 -1.93 10.80
C LEU A 98 -0.25 -1.70 9.84
N ILE A 99 -0.23 -2.41 8.72
CA ILE A 99 0.81 -2.32 7.68
C ILE A 99 0.19 -1.96 6.33
N CYS A 100 0.82 -1.04 5.60
CA CYS A 100 0.42 -0.66 4.25
C CYS A 100 1.27 -1.37 3.20
N GLN A 101 0.64 -1.96 2.18
CA GLN A 101 1.34 -2.42 0.99
C GLN A 101 1.50 -1.26 0.01
N ILE A 102 2.74 -0.95 -0.34
CA ILE A 102 3.14 0.12 -1.24
C ILE A 102 3.76 -0.44 -2.52
N THR A 103 3.49 0.20 -3.65
CA THR A 103 3.95 -0.28 -4.95
C THR A 103 4.14 0.85 -5.96
N HIS A 104 4.95 0.58 -6.98
CA HIS A 104 4.90 1.30 -8.25
C HIS A 104 4.28 0.36 -9.28
N LEU A 105 3.16 0.75 -9.89
CA LEU A 105 2.39 -0.13 -10.80
C LEU A 105 3.10 -0.38 -12.15
N GLY A 106 4.16 0.38 -12.44
CA GLY A 106 4.89 0.20 -13.67
C GLY A 106 3.98 0.37 -14.90
N ARG A 107 4.01 -0.59 -15.82
CA ARG A 107 3.13 -0.60 -17.00
C ARG A 107 1.68 -1.03 -16.71
N ARG A 108 1.38 -1.50 -15.49
CA ARG A 108 0.02 -1.93 -15.08
C ARG A 108 -0.80 -0.78 -14.51
N THR A 109 -0.71 0.37 -15.12
CA THR A 109 -1.53 1.53 -14.80
C THR A 109 -2.23 2.02 -16.07
N HIS A 110 -3.28 2.83 -15.89
CA HIS A 110 -3.88 3.52 -17.02
C HIS A 110 -3.10 4.80 -17.31
N TRP A 111 -2.93 5.11 -18.59
CA TRP A 111 -2.54 6.44 -18.99
C TRP A 111 -3.70 7.38 -18.66
N GLN A 112 -3.64 8.06 -17.57
CA GLN A 112 -4.56 9.14 -17.23
C GLN A 112 -3.78 10.39 -16.87
N ALA A 113 -4.01 11.25 -17.57
CA ALA A 113 -4.44 12.60 -17.62
C ALA A 113 -4.15 13.53 -16.41
N GLY A 114 -3.46 13.11 -15.35
CA GLY A 114 -3.08 14.05 -14.30
C GLY A 114 -1.87 14.89 -14.71
N ASP A 115 -0.75 14.25 -14.91
CA ASP A 115 0.54 14.94 -15.04
C ASP A 115 1.24 14.70 -16.38
N TRP A 116 0.56 14.09 -17.35
CA TRP A 116 1.12 13.79 -18.68
C TRP A 116 2.36 12.90 -18.67
N LEU A 117 2.64 12.23 -17.54
CA LEU A 117 3.76 11.33 -17.41
C LEU A 117 3.42 9.97 -18.05
N PRO A 118 4.26 9.44 -18.93
CA PRO A 118 4.04 8.10 -19.45
C PRO A 118 4.26 7.07 -18.36
N PRO A 119 3.51 5.95 -18.34
CA PRO A 119 3.86 4.81 -17.51
C PRO A 119 5.27 4.36 -17.85
N VAL A 120 5.99 3.86 -16.88
CA VAL A 120 7.37 3.39 -17.04
C VAL A 120 7.48 1.90 -16.77
N ALA A 121 8.43 1.21 -17.41
CA ALA A 121 8.70 -0.21 -17.20
C ALA A 121 10.16 -0.54 -17.57
N PRO A 122 10.68 -1.70 -17.17
CA PRO A 122 12.02 -2.12 -17.56
C PRO A 122 12.24 -2.18 -19.08
N SER A 123 11.17 -2.41 -19.85
CA SER A 123 11.21 -2.42 -21.31
C SER A 123 9.93 -1.81 -21.91
N PRO A 124 10.00 -1.22 -23.13
CA PRO A 124 8.87 -0.51 -23.75
C PRO A 124 7.87 -1.46 -24.40
N LEU A 125 7.53 -2.54 -23.70
CA LEU A 125 6.59 -3.54 -24.22
C LEU A 125 5.17 -3.20 -23.74
N ARG A 126 4.24 -3.20 -24.71
CA ARG A 126 2.81 -2.95 -24.43
C ARG A 126 2.28 -3.92 -23.37
N GLU A 127 1.61 -3.40 -22.37
CA GLU A 127 0.90 -4.21 -21.39
C GLU A 127 -0.46 -4.65 -21.97
N ALA A 128 -0.72 -5.97 -21.92
CA ALA A 128 -1.86 -6.55 -22.64
C ALA A 128 -3.22 -6.21 -22.00
N ALA A 129 -3.29 -6.16 -20.68
CA ALA A 129 -4.56 -5.98 -19.97
C ALA A 129 -5.03 -4.51 -19.96
N HIS A 130 -4.12 -3.55 -19.74
CA HIS A 130 -4.42 -2.12 -19.67
C HIS A 130 -4.17 -1.37 -20.98
N GLY A 131 -3.46 -2.00 -21.89
CA GLY A 131 -3.21 -1.47 -23.21
C GLY A 131 -2.16 -0.36 -23.30
N THR A 132 -1.46 -0.06 -22.21
CA THR A 132 -0.48 1.02 -22.13
C THR A 132 0.84 0.68 -22.84
N PHE A 133 1.49 1.72 -23.38
CA PHE A 133 2.84 1.65 -23.94
C PHE A 133 3.78 2.40 -22.98
N PRO A 134 4.57 1.69 -22.17
CA PRO A 134 5.46 2.34 -21.22
C PRO A 134 6.72 2.87 -21.91
N LYS A 135 7.31 3.92 -21.32
CA LYS A 135 8.69 4.31 -21.55
C LYS A 135 9.61 3.26 -20.87
N ALA A 136 10.70 2.86 -21.52
CA ALA A 136 11.77 2.13 -20.83
C ALA A 136 12.42 3.02 -19.78
N ILE A 137 12.56 2.50 -18.54
CA ILE A 137 13.16 3.26 -17.43
C ILE A 137 14.64 3.55 -17.72
N ASP A 138 15.05 4.75 -17.34
CA ASP A 138 16.45 5.16 -17.32
C ASP A 138 16.92 5.38 -15.86
N LYS A 139 18.17 5.81 -15.70
CA LYS A 139 18.75 6.03 -14.37
C LYS A 139 17.99 7.08 -13.57
N CYS A 140 17.49 8.14 -14.22
CA CYS A 140 16.74 9.21 -13.56
C CYS A 140 15.38 8.69 -13.06
N ASP A 141 14.70 7.85 -13.85
CA ASP A 141 13.46 7.21 -13.41
C ASP A 141 13.69 6.31 -12.19
N ILE A 142 14.77 5.51 -12.21
CA ILE A 142 15.12 4.64 -11.10
C ILE A 142 15.35 5.46 -9.82
N ASP A 143 16.18 6.50 -9.88
CA ASP A 143 16.49 7.33 -8.72
C ASP A 143 15.23 8.00 -8.16
N ARG A 144 14.36 8.51 -9.03
CA ARG A 144 13.07 9.10 -8.65
C ARG A 144 12.16 8.07 -7.97
N ILE A 145 12.01 6.87 -8.54
CA ILE A 145 11.15 5.82 -7.98
C ILE A 145 11.67 5.35 -6.62
N LEU A 146 12.98 5.22 -6.44
CA LEU A 146 13.57 4.90 -5.13
C LEU A 146 13.23 5.96 -4.08
N GLU A 147 13.31 7.26 -4.45
CA GLU A 147 12.89 8.33 -3.55
C GLU A 147 11.38 8.29 -3.28
N ASP A 148 10.53 8.00 -4.27
CA ASP A 148 9.09 7.86 -4.09
C ASP A 148 8.74 6.74 -3.09
N PHE A 149 9.42 5.58 -3.14
CA PHE A 149 9.29 4.53 -2.13
C PHE A 149 9.69 5.02 -0.74
N SER A 150 10.81 5.75 -0.65
CA SER A 150 11.31 6.33 0.59
C SER A 150 10.32 7.34 1.18
N VAL A 151 9.76 8.21 0.34
CA VAL A 151 8.73 9.19 0.74
C VAL A 151 7.45 8.48 1.20
N ALA A 152 6.98 7.48 0.47
CA ALA A 152 5.79 6.72 0.85
C ALA A 152 5.98 6.00 2.20
N ALA A 153 7.15 5.41 2.45
CA ALA A 153 7.48 4.81 3.75
C ALA A 153 7.49 5.86 4.88
N ARG A 154 8.02 7.07 4.63
CA ARG A 154 7.94 8.19 5.59
C ARG A 154 6.49 8.59 5.88
N ARG A 155 5.60 8.61 4.88
CA ARG A 155 4.16 8.88 5.06
C ARG A 155 3.50 7.80 5.91
N CYS A 156 3.82 6.52 5.67
CA CYS A 156 3.35 5.43 6.53
C CYS A 156 3.76 5.65 7.98
N LYS A 157 5.04 5.95 8.23
CA LYS A 157 5.57 6.22 9.57
C LYS A 157 4.91 7.46 10.21
N ALA A 158 4.77 8.55 9.47
CA ALA A 158 4.10 9.77 9.95
C ALA A 158 2.61 9.55 10.25
N GLY A 159 1.99 8.61 9.55
CA GLY A 159 0.63 8.14 9.78
C GLY A 159 0.46 7.17 10.95
N GLY A 160 1.55 6.84 11.66
CA GLY A 160 1.51 5.94 12.83
C GLY A 160 1.39 4.46 12.49
N LEU A 161 1.67 4.06 11.24
CA LEU A 161 1.67 2.66 10.85
C LEU A 161 2.89 1.92 11.42
N ASP A 162 2.72 0.63 11.71
CA ASP A 162 3.78 -0.23 12.24
C ASP A 162 4.81 -0.65 11.18
N GLY A 163 4.50 -0.44 9.90
CA GLY A 163 5.40 -0.72 8.80
C GLY A 163 4.76 -0.58 7.43
N CYS A 164 5.53 -0.95 6.40
CA CYS A 164 5.03 -1.08 5.05
C CYS A 164 5.59 -2.35 4.39
N GLU A 165 4.82 -2.91 3.47
CA GLU A 165 5.23 -4.01 2.60
C GLU A 165 5.51 -3.46 1.21
N VAL A 166 6.73 -3.69 0.70
CA VAL A 166 7.10 -3.29 -0.65
C VAL A 166 6.71 -4.39 -1.62
N MET A 167 5.78 -4.10 -2.51
CA MET A 167 5.36 -5.03 -3.55
C MET A 167 6.14 -4.80 -4.83
N THR A 168 6.93 -5.79 -5.24
CA THR A 168 7.77 -5.77 -6.45
C THR A 168 7.43 -6.90 -7.41
N GLY A 169 6.25 -7.50 -7.28
CA GLY A 169 5.89 -8.72 -8.01
C GLY A 169 5.43 -8.52 -9.44
N GLY A 170 5.80 -9.43 -10.30
CA GLY A 170 5.19 -9.63 -11.59
C GLY A 170 5.54 -8.57 -12.64
N GLN A 171 4.59 -7.71 -12.98
CA GLN A 171 4.72 -6.70 -14.04
C GLN A 171 4.89 -5.27 -13.49
N LEU A 172 5.08 -5.16 -12.21
CA LEU A 172 5.38 -3.92 -11.51
C LEU A 172 6.88 -3.62 -11.62
N ILE A 173 7.29 -2.44 -11.21
CA ILE A 173 8.70 -2.09 -11.11
C ILE A 173 9.26 -2.57 -9.78
#